data_a01fdb019e3d606a47c95fb88c8626ec
#
_entry.id   a01fdb019e3d606a47c95fb88c8626ec
#
_cell.length_a   1.000
_cell.length_b   1.000
_cell.length_c   1.000
_cell.angle_alpha   90.00
_cell.angle_beta   90.00
_cell.angle_gamma   90.00
#
_symmetry.space_group_name_H-M   'P 1'
#
loop_
_entity.id
_entity.type
_entity.pdbx_description
1 polymer ?
#
loop_
_entity_poly.entity_id
_entity_poly.type
_entity_poly.pdbx_seq_one_letter_code
_entity_poly.pdbx_strand_id
1 'polypeptide(L)'
;MGKFKQISTLIVFFITLMISCNVFSFETLDTQINGIKLHVEIAATHEERLLGLMHRKKLPENEGMLFIYPSERIIKLWMKNTSIPLSVAFLNKNKKIINIEKMEPNQTKVIYKSNDLALYAVEVNQGWFEINKVSVGDTFKFSKVQVD
;
A
#
# COMPACT_ATOMS: atom_id res chain seq x y z
N MET A 1 7.84 -77.01 -1.06
CA MET A 1 6.58 -76.25 -0.86
C MET A 1 6.92 -74.90 -0.22
N GLY A 2 7.18 -73.94 -1.02
CA GLY A 2 7.56 -72.57 -0.58
C GLY A 2 6.33 -71.67 -0.66
N LYS A 3 5.96 -71.07 0.49
CA LYS A 3 4.90 -70.05 0.55
C LYS A 3 5.53 -68.70 0.17
N PHE A 4 5.17 -68.19 -1.00
CA PHE A 4 5.48 -66.81 -1.37
C PHE A 4 4.63 -65.86 -0.51
N LYS A 5 5.27 -65.08 0.36
CA LYS A 5 4.66 -63.93 1.02
C LYS A 5 4.56 -62.80 -0.01
N GLN A 6 3.37 -62.45 -0.39
CA GLN A 6 3.11 -61.21 -1.11
C GLN A 6 3.34 -60.02 -0.16
N ILE A 7 4.34 -59.22 -0.45
CA ILE A 7 4.54 -57.95 0.19
C ILE A 7 3.70 -56.91 -0.58
N SER A 8 2.56 -56.56 0.04
CA SER A 8 1.73 -55.48 -0.45
C SER A 8 2.44 -54.16 -0.21
N THR A 9 3.07 -53.63 -1.25
CA THR A 9 3.69 -52.29 -1.19
C THR A 9 2.55 -51.26 -1.24
N LEU A 10 2.17 -50.75 -0.07
CA LEU A 10 1.26 -49.62 0.04
C LEU A 10 2.05 -48.38 -0.38
N ILE A 11 1.89 -47.97 -1.61
CA ILE A 11 2.39 -46.68 -2.09
C ILE A 11 1.47 -45.60 -1.50
N VAL A 12 1.92 -45.05 -0.37
CA VAL A 12 1.31 -43.85 0.20
C VAL A 12 1.68 -42.69 -0.69
N PHE A 13 0.77 -42.34 -1.58
CA PHE A 13 0.88 -41.11 -2.37
C PHE A 13 0.66 -39.92 -1.43
N PHE A 14 1.75 -39.39 -0.86
CA PHE A 14 1.72 -38.10 -0.19
C PHE A 14 1.52 -37.03 -1.28
N ILE A 15 0.26 -36.68 -1.53
CA ILE A 15 -0.07 -35.46 -2.26
C ILE A 15 0.26 -34.31 -1.30
N THR A 16 1.47 -33.80 -1.38
CA THR A 16 1.81 -32.50 -0.82
C THR A 16 1.01 -31.46 -1.56
N LEU A 17 -0.14 -31.09 -0.99
CA LEU A 17 -0.90 -29.94 -1.42
C LEU A 17 -0.03 -28.70 -1.14
N MET A 18 0.76 -28.30 -2.11
CA MET A 18 1.47 -27.03 -2.11
C MET A 18 0.39 -25.96 -2.15
N ILE A 19 -0.08 -25.56 -0.97
CA ILE A 19 -0.85 -24.33 -0.84
C ILE A 19 0.11 -23.21 -1.20
N SER A 20 0.08 -22.79 -2.45
CA SER A 20 0.72 -21.55 -2.87
C SER A 20 0.03 -20.43 -2.12
N CYS A 21 0.58 -20.09 -0.95
CA CYS A 21 0.23 -18.85 -0.28
C CYS A 21 0.75 -17.74 -1.20
N ASN A 22 -0.14 -17.16 -2.02
CA ASN A 22 0.18 -15.94 -2.73
C ASN A 22 0.42 -14.87 -1.67
N VAL A 23 1.69 -14.72 -1.28
CA VAL A 23 2.10 -13.59 -0.47
C VAL A 23 1.93 -12.37 -1.37
N PHE A 24 0.89 -11.61 -1.11
CA PHE A 24 0.66 -10.35 -1.80
C PHE A 24 1.80 -9.41 -1.40
N SER A 25 2.71 -9.14 -2.33
CA SER A 25 3.87 -8.27 -2.12
C SER A 25 3.72 -7.07 -3.03
N PHE A 26 3.68 -5.88 -2.43
CA PHE A 26 3.72 -4.63 -3.17
C PHE A 26 5.12 -4.38 -3.73
N GLU A 27 5.21 -3.78 -4.91
CA GLU A 27 6.43 -3.16 -5.37
C GLU A 27 6.79 -1.99 -4.45
N THR A 28 8.08 -1.67 -4.35
CA THR A 28 8.57 -0.58 -3.51
C THR A 28 9.33 0.45 -4.31
N LEU A 29 9.35 1.67 -3.80
CA LEU A 29 10.02 2.81 -4.42
C LEU A 29 10.60 3.72 -3.35
N ASP A 30 11.83 4.19 -3.58
CA ASP A 30 12.39 5.27 -2.80
C ASP A 30 11.97 6.62 -3.39
N THR A 31 11.37 7.44 -2.57
CA THR A 31 10.97 8.81 -2.92
C THR A 31 11.58 9.81 -1.94
N GLN A 32 11.51 11.07 -2.25
CA GLN A 32 11.93 12.14 -1.36
C GLN A 32 11.09 13.39 -1.52
N ILE A 33 10.98 14.14 -0.46
CA ILE A 33 10.40 15.49 -0.42
C ILE A 33 11.20 16.37 0.52
N ASN A 34 11.56 17.58 0.08
CA ASN A 34 12.38 18.54 0.86
C ASN A 34 13.70 17.92 1.39
N GLY A 35 14.30 16.98 0.64
CA GLY A 35 15.51 16.27 1.04
C GLY A 35 15.29 15.09 2.00
N ILE A 36 14.06 14.86 2.46
CA ILE A 36 13.71 13.76 3.35
C ILE A 36 13.37 12.54 2.51
N LYS A 37 14.03 11.43 2.81
CA LYS A 37 13.77 10.14 2.13
C LYS A 37 12.56 9.46 2.75
N LEU A 38 11.74 8.85 1.89
CA LEU A 38 10.59 8.05 2.25
C LEU A 38 10.58 6.79 1.38
N HIS A 39 10.56 5.62 2.00
CA HIS A 39 10.39 4.34 1.32
C HIS A 39 8.91 3.99 1.24
N VAL A 40 8.39 3.81 0.03
CA VAL A 40 6.96 3.57 -0.15
C VAL A 40 6.70 2.26 -0.88
N GLU A 41 5.66 1.58 -0.45
CA GLU A 41 5.03 0.52 -1.24
C GLU A 41 4.12 1.16 -2.28
N ILE A 42 4.00 0.54 -3.46
CA ILE A 42 3.21 1.06 -4.58
C ILE A 42 1.88 0.32 -4.64
N ALA A 43 0.80 1.08 -4.67
CA ALA A 43 -0.55 0.59 -4.91
C ALA A 43 -1.06 1.15 -6.26
N ALA A 44 -0.79 0.44 -7.36
CA ALA A 44 -1.09 0.89 -8.72
C ALA A 44 -2.25 0.14 -9.38
N THR A 45 -2.49 -1.12 -9.03
CA THR A 45 -3.65 -1.87 -9.50
C THR A 45 -4.90 -1.53 -8.68
N HIS A 46 -6.08 -1.90 -9.19
CA HIS A 46 -7.34 -1.69 -8.46
C HIS A 46 -7.33 -2.43 -7.11
N GLU A 47 -6.90 -3.69 -7.12
CA GLU A 47 -6.83 -4.56 -5.95
C GLU A 47 -5.86 -4.02 -4.90
N GLU A 48 -4.68 -3.55 -5.32
CA GLU A 48 -3.69 -2.94 -4.44
C GLU A 48 -4.23 -1.68 -3.76
N ARG A 49 -4.88 -0.80 -4.53
CA ARG A 49 -5.51 0.40 -3.97
C ARG A 49 -6.67 0.09 -3.01
N LEU A 50 -7.43 -0.99 -3.27
CA LEU A 50 -8.48 -1.43 -2.35
C LEU A 50 -7.91 -1.98 -1.04
N LEU A 51 -6.80 -2.71 -1.12
CA LEU A 51 -6.14 -3.28 0.06
C LEU A 51 -5.44 -2.19 0.87
N GLY A 52 -4.64 -1.34 0.22
CA GLY A 52 -3.91 -0.29 0.89
C GLY A 52 -3.12 -0.81 2.10
N LEU A 53 -3.18 -0.08 3.20
CA LEU A 53 -2.54 -0.42 4.48
C LEU A 53 -3.47 -1.20 5.44
N MET A 54 -4.57 -1.79 4.93
CA MET A 54 -5.48 -2.60 5.74
C MET A 54 -4.75 -3.74 6.45
N HIS A 55 -5.23 -4.10 7.65
CA HIS A 55 -4.76 -5.22 8.46
C HIS A 55 -3.31 -5.11 8.97
N ARG A 56 -2.64 -3.98 8.77
CA ARG A 56 -1.31 -3.73 9.31
C ARG A 56 -1.41 -3.26 10.77
N LYS A 57 -0.44 -3.69 11.57
CA LYS A 57 -0.36 -3.31 12.99
C LYS A 57 0.57 -2.11 13.23
N LYS A 58 1.49 -1.87 12.33
CA LYS A 58 2.48 -0.79 12.39
C LYS A 58 2.95 -0.40 11.01
N LEU A 59 3.44 0.82 10.88
CA LEU A 59 4.16 1.35 9.73
C LEU A 59 5.45 1.97 10.27
N PRO A 60 6.65 1.56 9.79
CA PRO A 60 7.91 2.18 10.19
C PRO A 60 7.95 3.68 9.89
N GLU A 61 8.78 4.43 10.61
CA GLU A 61 8.74 5.91 10.65
C GLU A 61 8.84 6.59 9.28
N ASN A 62 9.77 6.14 8.44
CA ASN A 62 9.98 6.71 7.10
C ASN A 62 9.52 5.76 5.99
N GLU A 63 8.45 5.04 6.26
CA GLU A 63 7.78 4.21 5.28
C GLU A 63 6.34 4.69 5.05
N GLY A 64 5.79 4.33 3.90
CA GLY A 64 4.46 4.72 3.50
C GLY A 64 3.92 3.90 2.34
N MET A 65 2.81 4.37 1.79
CA MET A 65 2.24 3.80 0.58
C MET A 65 1.92 4.91 -0.44
N LEU A 66 2.36 4.68 -1.68
CA LEU A 66 2.07 5.54 -2.82
C LEU A 66 0.96 4.91 -3.66
N PHE A 67 -0.21 5.51 -3.64
CA PHE A 67 -1.33 5.16 -4.50
C PHE A 67 -1.16 5.87 -5.83
N ILE A 68 -1.26 5.11 -6.93
CA ILE A 68 -1.16 5.62 -8.30
C ILE A 68 -2.46 5.32 -9.02
N TYR A 69 -3.08 6.34 -9.59
CA TYR A 69 -4.31 6.20 -10.34
C TYR A 69 -4.02 6.30 -11.85
N PRO A 70 -4.80 5.61 -12.70
CA PRO A 70 -4.55 5.61 -14.16
C PRO A 70 -4.84 6.96 -14.80
N SER A 71 -5.62 7.81 -14.16
CA SER A 71 -5.95 9.17 -14.64
C SER A 71 -6.25 10.11 -13.47
N GLU A 72 -6.10 11.42 -13.70
CA GLU A 72 -6.44 12.44 -12.70
C GLU A 72 -7.93 12.37 -12.33
N ARG A 73 -8.23 12.44 -11.04
CA ARG A 73 -9.59 12.34 -10.48
C ARG A 73 -9.64 12.94 -9.08
N ILE A 74 -10.84 13.16 -8.57
CA ILE A 74 -11.01 13.35 -7.12
C ILE A 74 -10.78 12.00 -6.46
N ILE A 75 -9.62 11.86 -5.81
CA ILE A 75 -9.28 10.65 -5.05
C ILE A 75 -10.08 10.63 -3.76
N LYS A 76 -10.61 9.47 -3.42
CA LYS A 76 -11.38 9.24 -2.18
C LYS A 76 -10.79 8.03 -1.47
N LEU A 77 -10.46 8.21 -0.19
CA LEU A 77 -9.89 7.18 0.68
C LEU A 77 -10.74 7.02 1.94
N TRP A 78 -10.65 5.88 2.56
CA TRP A 78 -11.29 5.54 3.83
C TRP A 78 -10.33 4.77 4.73
N MET A 79 -10.67 4.62 5.99
CA MET A 79 -9.84 3.92 6.98
C MET A 79 -10.45 2.56 7.40
N LYS A 80 -11.20 1.92 6.49
CA LYS A 80 -11.76 0.59 6.75
C LYS A 80 -10.63 -0.41 7.00
N ASN A 81 -10.77 -1.21 8.08
CA ASN A 81 -9.80 -2.24 8.48
C ASN A 81 -8.36 -1.72 8.61
N THR A 82 -8.18 -0.43 8.86
CA THR A 82 -6.87 0.23 8.99
C THR A 82 -6.75 0.79 10.39
N SER A 83 -6.03 0.09 11.26
CA SER A 83 -5.90 0.43 12.68
C SER A 83 -4.74 1.39 12.98
N ILE A 84 -3.89 1.67 11.99
CA ILE A 84 -2.77 2.61 12.12
C ILE A 84 -3.29 4.02 11.89
N PRO A 85 -3.05 4.99 12.80
CA PRO A 85 -3.30 6.40 12.52
C PRO A 85 -2.43 6.88 11.36
N LEU A 86 -3.03 7.45 10.32
CA LEU A 86 -2.33 7.86 9.11
C LEU A 86 -2.54 9.34 8.80
N SER A 87 -1.63 9.91 8.02
CA SER A 87 -1.84 11.14 7.28
C SER A 87 -1.72 10.83 5.78
N VAL A 88 -2.53 11.48 4.96
CA VAL A 88 -2.46 11.36 3.50
C VAL A 88 -2.20 12.72 2.85
N ALA A 89 -1.27 12.76 1.90
CA ALA A 89 -1.09 13.87 0.98
C ALA A 89 -1.64 13.47 -0.39
N PHE A 90 -2.56 14.26 -0.95
CA PHE A 90 -3.04 14.12 -2.31
C PHE A 90 -2.18 14.96 -3.25
N LEU A 91 -1.72 14.37 -4.37
CA LEU A 91 -0.80 15.01 -5.30
C LEU A 91 -1.41 15.10 -6.70
N ASN A 92 -1.19 16.23 -7.36
CA ASN A 92 -1.52 16.36 -8.77
C ASN A 92 -0.56 15.58 -9.68
N LYS A 93 -0.77 15.61 -11.00
CA LYS A 93 0.11 14.92 -11.98
C LYS A 93 1.57 15.39 -11.94
N ASN A 94 1.84 16.59 -11.44
CA ASN A 94 3.20 17.12 -11.26
C ASN A 94 3.79 16.75 -9.90
N LYS A 95 3.14 15.84 -9.15
CA LYS A 95 3.55 15.35 -7.82
C LYS A 95 3.57 16.45 -6.75
N LYS A 96 2.87 17.56 -6.98
CA LYS A 96 2.72 18.67 -6.04
C LYS A 96 1.55 18.39 -5.11
N ILE A 97 1.74 18.60 -3.81
CA ILE A 97 0.70 18.41 -2.79
C ILE A 97 -0.43 19.41 -2.97
N ILE A 98 -1.66 18.89 -3.11
CA ILE A 98 -2.91 19.63 -3.21
C ILE A 98 -3.47 19.93 -1.81
N ASN A 99 -3.60 18.87 -1.00
CA ASN A 99 -4.02 18.94 0.40
C ASN A 99 -3.47 17.75 1.19
N ILE A 100 -3.46 17.91 2.52
CA ILE A 100 -3.05 16.88 3.48
C ILE A 100 -4.20 16.69 4.46
N GLU A 101 -4.55 15.42 4.75
CA GLU A 101 -5.59 15.05 5.70
C GLU A 101 -5.04 14.11 6.78
N LYS A 102 -5.51 14.28 8.02
CA LYS A 102 -5.30 13.31 9.10
C LYS A 102 -6.45 12.31 9.09
N MET A 103 -6.11 11.03 9.12
CA MET A 103 -7.09 9.95 8.98
C MET A 103 -7.18 9.14 10.27
N GLU A 104 -8.37 9.07 10.84
CA GLU A 104 -8.62 8.35 12.09
C GLU A 104 -8.76 6.84 11.86
N PRO A 105 -8.15 6.00 12.73
CA PRO A 105 -8.20 4.55 12.60
C PRO A 105 -9.61 3.99 12.54
N ASN A 106 -9.80 2.96 11.69
CA ASN A 106 -11.05 2.20 11.53
C ASN A 106 -12.29 3.05 11.19
N GLN A 107 -12.08 4.29 10.77
CA GLN A 107 -13.14 5.23 10.41
C GLN A 107 -13.69 4.88 9.02
N THR A 108 -15.03 4.64 8.92
CA THR A 108 -15.73 4.32 7.67
C THR A 108 -16.82 5.32 7.30
N LYS A 109 -17.17 6.23 8.19
CA LYS A 109 -18.21 7.25 7.97
C LYS A 109 -17.68 8.48 7.25
N VAL A 110 -16.40 8.77 7.43
CA VAL A 110 -15.71 9.90 6.79
C VAL A 110 -14.96 9.39 5.58
N ILE A 111 -15.13 10.08 4.47
CA ILE A 111 -14.34 9.87 3.24
C ILE A 111 -13.36 11.03 3.15
N TYR A 112 -12.07 10.70 3.17
CA TYR A 112 -10.98 11.64 2.95
C TYR A 112 -10.79 11.82 1.46
N LYS A 113 -10.74 13.05 0.98
CA LYS A 113 -10.72 13.31 -0.47
C LYS A 113 -9.73 14.40 -0.86
N SER A 114 -9.26 14.32 -2.10
CA SER A 114 -8.51 15.42 -2.69
C SER A 114 -9.41 16.63 -2.95
N ASN A 115 -8.87 17.84 -2.72
CA ASN A 115 -9.60 19.09 -2.95
C ASN A 115 -9.68 19.47 -4.43
N ASP A 116 -8.83 18.85 -5.26
CA ASP A 116 -8.79 19.04 -6.71
C ASP A 116 -8.38 17.72 -7.39
N LEU A 117 -8.30 17.71 -8.73
CA LEU A 117 -7.86 16.54 -9.49
C LEU A 117 -6.46 16.11 -9.06
N ALA A 118 -6.36 14.86 -8.61
CA ALA A 118 -5.14 14.23 -8.15
C ALA A 118 -4.84 12.96 -8.96
N LEU A 119 -3.58 12.65 -9.13
CA LEU A 119 -3.10 11.42 -9.76
C LEU A 119 -2.51 10.45 -8.74
N TYR A 120 -2.03 10.98 -7.61
CA TYR A 120 -1.36 10.22 -6.57
C TYR A 120 -1.90 10.56 -5.19
N ALA A 121 -1.75 9.60 -4.26
CA ALA A 121 -1.88 9.86 -2.83
C ALA A 121 -0.72 9.17 -2.09
N VAL A 122 -0.17 9.82 -1.06
CA VAL A 122 0.90 9.27 -0.23
C VAL A 122 0.38 9.16 1.20
N GLU A 123 0.26 7.93 1.69
CA GLU A 123 -0.07 7.64 3.09
C GLU A 123 1.20 7.38 3.90
N VAL A 124 1.28 8.01 5.08
CA VAL A 124 2.36 7.88 6.05
C VAL A 124 1.80 7.86 7.46
N ASN A 125 2.64 7.58 8.47
CA ASN A 125 2.24 7.71 9.86
C ASN A 125 1.65 9.10 10.14
N GLN A 126 0.60 9.15 10.96
CA GLN A 126 -0.03 10.42 11.33
C GLN A 126 0.98 11.37 11.97
N GLY A 127 0.98 12.61 11.49
CA GLY A 127 1.91 13.66 11.94
C GLY A 127 3.26 13.68 11.20
N TRP A 128 3.55 12.73 10.30
CA TRP A 128 4.82 12.69 9.59
C TRP A 128 5.08 13.96 8.78
N PHE A 129 4.07 14.52 8.12
CA PHE A 129 4.21 15.74 7.32
C PHE A 129 4.58 16.94 8.19
N GLU A 130 3.93 17.11 9.33
CA GLU A 130 4.20 18.20 10.27
C GLU A 130 5.60 18.11 10.87
N ILE A 131 6.00 16.91 11.34
CA ILE A 131 7.33 16.65 11.92
C ILE A 131 8.42 16.99 10.91
N ASN A 132 8.22 16.64 9.65
CA ASN A 132 9.17 16.85 8.57
C ASN A 132 9.01 18.20 7.84
N LYS A 133 8.13 19.10 8.33
CA LYS A 133 7.89 20.43 7.75
C LYS A 133 7.47 20.37 6.28
N VAL A 134 6.72 19.34 5.93
CA VAL A 134 6.15 19.15 4.59
C VAL A 134 4.76 19.78 4.56
N SER A 135 4.48 20.57 3.53
CA SER A 135 3.28 21.39 3.42
C SER A 135 2.63 21.29 2.04
N VAL A 136 1.40 21.75 1.94
CA VAL A 136 0.71 21.94 0.67
C VAL A 136 1.56 22.82 -0.25
N GLY A 137 1.70 22.41 -1.50
CA GLY A 137 2.54 23.06 -2.48
C GLY A 137 3.94 22.47 -2.63
N ASP A 138 4.42 21.69 -1.67
CA ASP A 138 5.67 20.94 -1.81
C ASP A 138 5.52 19.82 -2.86
N THR A 139 6.65 19.38 -3.41
CA THR A 139 6.67 18.43 -4.53
C THR A 139 7.49 17.20 -4.18
N PHE A 140 6.88 16.04 -4.30
CA PHE A 140 7.57 14.75 -4.20
C PHE A 140 8.46 14.47 -5.42
N LYS A 141 9.57 13.79 -5.18
CA LYS A 141 10.53 13.37 -6.23
C LYS A 141 10.58 11.85 -6.27
N PHE A 142 10.03 11.27 -7.31
CA PHE A 142 10.13 9.85 -7.61
C PHE A 142 10.10 9.62 -9.13
N SER A 143 10.67 8.50 -9.59
CA SER A 143 10.61 8.09 -11.00
C SER A 143 9.16 7.82 -11.41
N LYS A 144 8.91 7.92 -12.71
CA LYS A 144 7.60 7.52 -13.25
C LYS A 144 7.44 6.01 -13.07
N VAL A 145 6.37 5.60 -12.41
CA VAL A 145 5.97 4.20 -12.30
C VAL A 145 5.06 3.90 -13.48
N GLN A 146 5.31 2.81 -14.18
CA GLN A 146 4.38 2.33 -15.21
C GLN A 146 3.19 1.71 -14.50
N VAL A 147 2.00 2.12 -14.89
CA VAL A 147 0.73 1.54 -14.45
C VAL A 147 0.17 0.82 -15.67
N ASP A 148 0.11 -0.50 -15.59
CA ASP A 148 -0.49 -1.34 -16.61
C ASP A 148 -2.02 -1.26 -16.59
#